data_7b39354083ce3dc1e10d0a3b22c5040e
#
_entry.id   7b39354083ce3dc1e10d0a3b22c5040e
#
_cell.length_a   1.000
_cell.length_b   1.000
_cell.length_c   1.000
_cell.angle_alpha   90.00
_cell.angle_beta   90.00
_cell.angle_gamma   90.00
#
_symmetry.space_group_name_H-M   'P 1'
#
loop_
_entity.id
_entity.type
_entity.pdbx_description
1 polymer ?
#
loop_
_entity_poly.entity_id
_entity_poly.type
_entity_poly.pdbx_seq_one_letter_code
_entity_poly.pdbx_strand_id
1 'polypeptide(L)'
;STQFGSNPNMMPDVEIRGKTSVAGLKEEYGTDPNQPLFILDGFETTLETIMNLNMNRVASVTVLKDAASTAIYGSKASNGVVVIETKAPARGRLQLSYKGDFGLSLADLSDYNLMNSREKLQFETLAGVYKDNTGDPFAQIRLDNLRNERLKEIERGVDTYWLSEPIRPGFTHKHNIYAEGGEDKIRYGIGLSYGNVGGVMKDSDRQTLEGNVDLIYRTGKFQFSNKLSINWLDVTNPTVSFAEYAHANPYYRKYNRDGGIDKYLYYPEEGVDDYPVANPLWNAHLNNWDTATGFGFTNNFILEWFVTKDLRLRAKFGLTKQDDDEQMRLSPLHSQFDDAGETEKGLYAHTQIKELVYEGDVAVTFGKLIAKKH
;
A
#
# COMPACT_ATOMS: atom_id res chain seq x y z
N SER A 1 -8.78 -2.28 -8.97
CA SER A 1 -7.78 -3.16 -9.59
C SER A 1 -7.18 -4.05 -8.52
N THR A 2 -7.15 -5.34 -8.79
CA THR A 2 -6.67 -6.38 -7.88
C THR A 2 -5.14 -6.58 -7.94
N GLN A 3 -4.41 -5.65 -8.54
CA GLN A 3 -2.97 -5.78 -8.77
C GLN A 3 -2.16 -5.92 -7.47
N PHE A 4 -2.72 -5.52 -6.33
CA PHE A 4 -2.10 -5.58 -5.01
C PHE A 4 -2.95 -6.31 -3.97
N GLY A 5 -3.82 -7.21 -4.42
CA GLY A 5 -4.76 -7.93 -3.54
C GLY A 5 -4.13 -8.77 -2.43
N SER A 6 -2.83 -9.07 -2.53
CA SER A 6 -2.09 -9.80 -1.49
C SER A 6 -1.55 -8.89 -0.39
N ASN A 7 -1.22 -7.64 -0.69
CA ASN A 7 -0.67 -6.67 0.25
C ASN A 7 -1.55 -5.41 0.33
N PRO A 8 -2.30 -5.20 1.43
CA PRO A 8 -3.17 -4.04 1.61
C PRO A 8 -2.40 -2.72 1.78
N ASN A 9 -1.09 -2.78 1.95
CA ASN A 9 -0.22 -1.64 2.24
C ASN A 9 0.40 -1.04 0.97
N MET A 10 0.36 -1.75 -0.16
CA MET A 10 0.86 -1.23 -1.42
C MET A 10 -0.12 -0.24 -2.04
N MET A 11 0.39 0.94 -2.41
CA MET A 11 -0.39 1.94 -3.14
C MET A 11 -0.50 1.57 -4.62
N PRO A 12 -1.69 1.72 -5.24
CA PRO A 12 -1.85 1.50 -6.66
C PRO A 12 -1.14 2.59 -7.47
N ASP A 13 -0.55 2.22 -8.59
CA ASP A 13 -0.09 3.20 -9.57
C ASP A 13 -1.29 3.82 -10.27
N VAL A 14 -1.37 5.16 -10.24
CA VAL A 14 -2.44 5.93 -10.90
C VAL A 14 -1.83 6.77 -12.00
N GLU A 15 -2.19 6.47 -13.23
CA GLU A 15 -1.71 7.17 -14.41
C GLU A 15 -2.90 7.75 -15.21
N ILE A 16 -2.76 8.99 -15.71
CA ILE A 16 -3.79 9.65 -16.52
C ILE A 16 -3.30 9.85 -17.97
N ARG A 17 -2.03 10.24 -18.17
CA ARG A 17 -1.43 10.58 -19.45
C ARG A 17 -0.35 9.59 -19.93
N GLY A 18 -0.17 8.45 -19.24
CA GLY A 18 0.90 7.49 -19.51
C GLY A 18 2.24 7.87 -18.87
N LYS A 19 3.22 6.99 -19.00
CA LYS A 19 4.56 7.18 -18.42
C LYS A 19 5.40 8.09 -19.31
N THR A 20 5.78 9.25 -18.81
CA THR A 20 6.66 10.21 -19.48
C THR A 20 8.05 10.28 -18.86
N SER A 21 8.22 9.69 -17.66
CA SER A 21 9.49 9.66 -16.94
C SER A 21 10.36 8.47 -17.31
N VAL A 22 11.66 8.58 -17.05
CA VAL A 22 12.62 7.48 -17.17
C VAL A 22 12.30 6.41 -16.12
N ALA A 23 12.41 5.14 -16.51
CA ALA A 23 12.22 4.01 -15.59
C ALA A 23 13.23 4.08 -14.43
N GLY A 24 12.79 3.76 -13.20
CA GLY A 24 13.64 3.73 -12.00
C GLY A 24 13.58 4.99 -11.13
N LEU A 25 12.96 6.07 -11.58
CA LEU A 25 12.86 7.31 -10.78
C LEU A 25 11.99 7.15 -9.53
N LYS A 26 11.01 6.25 -9.55
CA LYS A 26 10.18 5.96 -8.38
C LYS A 26 10.98 5.34 -7.25
N GLU A 27 11.87 4.41 -7.59
CA GLU A 27 12.76 3.76 -6.63
C GLU A 27 13.81 4.72 -6.07
N GLU A 28 14.23 5.71 -6.88
CA GLU A 28 15.26 6.67 -6.48
C GLU A 28 14.71 7.81 -5.61
N TYR A 29 13.49 8.30 -5.90
CA TYR A 29 12.92 9.48 -5.22
C TYR A 29 11.75 9.15 -4.29
N GLY A 30 11.32 7.89 -4.19
CA GLY A 30 10.21 7.46 -3.33
C GLY A 30 8.81 7.95 -3.76
N THR A 31 8.74 8.78 -4.82
CA THR A 31 7.49 9.31 -5.38
C THR A 31 7.40 9.00 -6.87
N ASP A 32 6.20 8.62 -7.35
CA ASP A 32 5.99 8.37 -8.77
C ASP A 32 5.87 9.69 -9.54
N PRO A 33 6.87 10.04 -10.38
CA PRO A 33 6.84 11.29 -11.14
C PRO A 33 5.73 11.34 -12.20
N ASN A 34 5.08 10.22 -12.51
CA ASN A 34 3.95 10.14 -13.44
C ASN A 34 2.59 10.28 -12.73
N GLN A 35 2.58 10.36 -11.41
CA GLN A 35 1.35 10.48 -10.64
C GLN A 35 0.64 11.81 -10.94
N PRO A 36 -0.72 11.80 -11.13
CA PRO A 36 -1.48 13.02 -11.27
C PRO A 36 -1.51 13.81 -9.96
N LEU A 37 -1.75 15.11 -10.06
CA LEU A 37 -2.03 15.95 -8.91
C LEU A 37 -3.43 15.63 -8.36
N PHE A 38 -3.53 15.42 -7.06
CA PHE A 38 -4.81 15.21 -6.38
C PHE A 38 -5.25 16.47 -5.64
N ILE A 39 -6.51 16.85 -5.84
CA ILE A 39 -7.14 17.99 -5.18
C ILE A 39 -8.38 17.51 -4.43
N LEU A 40 -8.43 17.74 -3.14
CA LEU A 40 -9.58 17.44 -2.28
C LEU A 40 -10.18 18.75 -1.75
N ASP A 41 -11.42 19.04 -2.13
CA ASP A 41 -12.15 20.26 -1.72
C ASP A 41 -11.40 21.57 -2.02
N GLY A 42 -10.59 21.57 -3.08
CA GLY A 42 -9.81 22.71 -3.54
C GLY A 42 -8.42 22.82 -2.93
N PHE A 43 -7.95 21.86 -2.16
CA PHE A 43 -6.61 21.78 -1.57
C PHE A 43 -5.83 20.60 -2.13
N GLU A 44 -4.51 20.76 -2.26
CA GLU A 44 -3.61 19.67 -2.67
C GLU A 44 -3.61 18.57 -1.59
N THR A 45 -3.62 17.31 -2.04
CA THR A 45 -3.63 16.15 -1.16
C THR A 45 -2.87 14.97 -1.77
N THR A 46 -2.68 13.91 -1.01
CA THR A 46 -1.98 12.70 -1.45
C THR A 46 -2.95 11.61 -1.93
N LEU A 47 -2.44 10.67 -2.74
CA LEU A 47 -3.19 9.47 -3.13
C LEU A 47 -3.62 8.67 -1.89
N GLU A 48 -2.76 8.59 -0.88
CA GLU A 48 -3.06 7.89 0.36
C GLU A 48 -4.28 8.47 1.08
N THR A 49 -4.34 9.79 1.23
CA THR A 49 -5.51 10.48 1.81
C THR A 49 -6.79 10.13 1.06
N ILE A 50 -6.73 10.08 -0.29
CA ILE A 50 -7.89 9.73 -1.12
C ILE A 50 -8.29 8.26 -0.95
N MET A 51 -7.33 7.35 -0.88
CA MET A 51 -7.61 5.91 -0.68
C MET A 51 -8.25 5.63 0.68
N ASN A 52 -7.88 6.40 1.69
CA ASN A 52 -8.46 6.30 3.03
C ASN A 52 -9.81 7.03 3.15
N LEU A 53 -10.11 7.96 2.23
CA LEU A 53 -11.34 8.77 2.27
C LEU A 53 -12.61 7.90 2.27
N ASN A 54 -13.55 8.24 3.14
CA ASN A 54 -14.87 7.61 3.12
C ASN A 54 -15.62 7.97 1.83
N MET A 55 -15.71 7.04 0.89
CA MET A 55 -16.34 7.24 -0.43
C MET A 55 -17.80 7.66 -0.37
N ASN A 56 -18.52 7.42 0.73
CA ASN A 56 -19.90 7.90 0.88
C ASN A 56 -19.97 9.42 1.04
N ARG A 57 -18.87 10.05 1.45
CA ARG A 57 -18.73 11.50 1.59
C ARG A 57 -18.36 12.18 0.26
N VAL A 58 -17.97 11.42 -0.76
CA VAL A 58 -17.62 11.96 -2.07
C VAL A 58 -18.89 12.40 -2.80
N ALA A 59 -18.91 13.65 -3.25
CA ALA A 59 -19.95 14.23 -4.08
C ALA A 59 -19.63 14.06 -5.57
N SER A 60 -18.38 14.37 -5.95
CA SER A 60 -17.93 14.26 -7.33
C SER A 60 -16.44 13.90 -7.39
N VAL A 61 -16.05 13.22 -8.50
CA VAL A 61 -14.66 13.01 -8.90
C VAL A 61 -14.54 13.49 -10.35
N THR A 62 -13.68 14.45 -10.59
CA THR A 62 -13.44 15.03 -11.92
C THR A 62 -11.98 14.84 -12.29
N VAL A 63 -11.73 14.28 -13.47
CA VAL A 63 -10.38 14.09 -14.02
C VAL A 63 -10.12 15.13 -15.11
N LEU A 64 -9.15 16.02 -14.87
CA LEU A 64 -8.73 17.06 -15.80
C LEU A 64 -7.51 16.56 -16.60
N LYS A 65 -7.69 16.42 -17.91
CA LYS A 65 -6.65 15.91 -18.82
C LYS A 65 -6.11 16.99 -19.75
N ASP A 66 -6.89 18.05 -20.02
CA ASP A 66 -6.55 19.06 -21.00
C ASP A 66 -5.65 20.14 -20.39
N ALA A 67 -4.69 20.65 -21.17
CA ALA A 67 -3.75 21.69 -20.72
C ALA A 67 -4.48 22.97 -20.24
N ALA A 68 -5.59 23.35 -20.88
CA ALA A 68 -6.36 24.51 -20.48
C ALA A 68 -7.02 24.34 -19.10
N SER A 69 -7.54 23.14 -18.80
CA SER A 69 -8.18 22.84 -17.51
C SER A 69 -7.18 22.63 -16.38
N THR A 70 -5.96 22.18 -16.68
CA THR A 70 -4.90 21.96 -15.70
C THR A 70 -4.05 23.20 -15.41
N ALA A 71 -4.11 24.23 -16.28
CA ALA A 71 -3.30 25.45 -16.19
C ALA A 71 -3.43 26.19 -14.84
N ILE A 72 -4.59 26.15 -14.20
CA ILE A 72 -4.82 26.79 -12.89
C ILE A 72 -4.04 26.14 -11.74
N TYR A 73 -3.53 24.91 -11.94
CA TYR A 73 -2.76 24.15 -10.93
C TYR A 73 -1.24 24.19 -11.17
N GLY A 74 -0.78 24.93 -12.20
CA GLY A 74 0.63 25.12 -12.50
C GLY A 74 1.36 23.88 -13.00
N SER A 75 2.69 23.84 -12.80
CA SER A 75 3.56 22.76 -13.32
C SER A 75 3.31 21.39 -12.69
N LYS A 76 2.82 21.34 -11.46
CA LYS A 76 2.46 20.07 -10.77
C LYS A 76 1.35 19.30 -11.49
N ALA A 77 0.57 19.98 -12.34
CA ALA A 77 -0.55 19.38 -13.07
C ALA A 77 -0.15 18.77 -14.44
N SER A 78 1.14 18.64 -14.74
CA SER A 78 1.65 18.11 -16.03
C SER A 78 1.10 16.72 -16.37
N ASN A 79 0.90 15.87 -15.37
CA ASN A 79 0.38 14.51 -15.53
C ASN A 79 -1.16 14.41 -15.41
N GLY A 80 -1.85 15.57 -15.36
CA GLY A 80 -3.28 15.67 -15.12
C GLY A 80 -3.62 15.96 -13.68
N VAL A 81 -4.91 16.21 -13.41
CA VAL A 81 -5.41 16.52 -12.07
C VAL A 81 -6.66 15.68 -11.79
N VAL A 82 -6.72 15.09 -10.60
CA VAL A 82 -7.93 14.46 -10.06
C VAL A 82 -8.50 15.37 -8.99
N VAL A 83 -9.67 15.96 -9.29
CA VAL A 83 -10.39 16.85 -8.38
C VAL A 83 -11.51 16.06 -7.70
N ILE A 84 -11.49 16.01 -6.37
CA ILE A 84 -12.48 15.33 -5.56
C ILE A 84 -13.18 16.37 -4.70
N GLU A 85 -14.51 16.35 -4.72
CA GLU A 85 -15.33 17.18 -3.88
C GLU A 85 -16.12 16.32 -2.90
N THR A 86 -16.13 16.71 -1.63
CA THR A 86 -16.93 16.05 -0.61
C THR A 86 -18.30 16.70 -0.48
N LYS A 87 -19.26 15.92 0.02
CA LYS A 87 -20.62 16.42 0.31
C LYS A 87 -20.57 17.42 1.47
N ALA A 88 -21.17 18.58 1.28
CA ALA A 88 -21.41 19.50 2.37
C ALA A 88 -22.41 18.88 3.37
N PRO A 89 -22.29 19.16 4.70
CA PRO A 89 -23.25 18.70 5.69
C PRO A 89 -24.69 19.08 5.34
N ALA A 90 -25.63 18.14 5.52
CA ALA A 90 -27.03 18.35 5.22
C ALA A 90 -27.66 19.38 6.17
N ARG A 91 -28.73 20.04 5.69
CA ARG A 91 -29.54 20.90 6.53
C ARG A 91 -30.60 20.07 7.26
N GLY A 92 -30.95 20.52 8.44
CA GLY A 92 -32.05 19.93 9.20
C GLY A 92 -31.65 19.49 10.59
N ARG A 93 -32.51 18.66 11.20
CA ARG A 93 -32.23 18.08 12.50
C ARG A 93 -30.98 17.18 12.43
N LEU A 94 -30.36 16.97 13.57
CA LEU A 94 -29.26 16.06 13.72
C LEU A 94 -29.64 14.68 13.12
N GLN A 95 -28.84 14.24 12.16
CA GLN A 95 -28.92 12.92 11.55
C GLN A 95 -27.65 12.15 11.91
N LEU A 96 -27.84 10.94 12.41
CA LEU A 96 -26.75 10.01 12.70
C LEU A 96 -26.84 8.86 11.69
N SER A 97 -25.73 8.58 11.02
CA SER A 97 -25.61 7.45 10.12
C SER A 97 -24.46 6.53 10.54
N TYR A 98 -24.68 5.24 10.39
CA TYR A 98 -23.66 4.23 10.57
C TYR A 98 -23.60 3.37 9.31
N LYS A 99 -22.37 3.03 8.88
CA LYS A 99 -22.12 2.08 7.81
C LYS A 99 -21.01 1.12 8.23
N GLY A 100 -21.30 -0.17 8.15
CA GLY A 100 -20.31 -1.26 8.29
C GLY A 100 -20.05 -1.90 6.94
N ASP A 101 -18.80 -2.05 6.56
CA ASP A 101 -18.37 -2.79 5.38
C ASP A 101 -17.53 -3.99 5.85
N PHE A 102 -17.83 -5.18 5.35
CA PHE A 102 -17.13 -6.43 5.67
C PHE A 102 -16.70 -7.10 4.39
N GLY A 103 -15.49 -7.63 4.36
CA GLY A 103 -14.92 -8.32 3.21
C GLY A 103 -14.15 -9.57 3.61
N LEU A 104 -14.21 -10.58 2.77
CA LEU A 104 -13.38 -11.78 2.85
C LEU A 104 -12.59 -11.88 1.55
N SER A 105 -11.27 -11.99 1.66
CA SER A 105 -10.36 -12.16 0.54
C SER A 105 -9.71 -13.53 0.62
N LEU A 106 -9.75 -14.27 -0.49
CA LEU A 106 -9.09 -15.56 -0.61
C LEU A 106 -8.06 -15.46 -1.73
N ALA A 107 -6.88 -16.03 -1.51
CA ALA A 107 -5.89 -16.11 -2.57
C ALA A 107 -6.33 -17.15 -3.61
N ASP A 108 -6.34 -16.74 -4.87
CA ASP A 108 -6.48 -17.66 -5.99
C ASP A 108 -5.09 -18.04 -6.51
N LEU A 109 -4.70 -19.28 -6.28
CA LEU A 109 -3.43 -19.84 -6.72
C LEU A 109 -3.59 -20.75 -7.96
N SER A 110 -4.75 -20.80 -8.56
CA SER A 110 -5.07 -21.71 -9.69
C SER A 110 -4.25 -21.41 -10.95
N ASP A 111 -3.81 -20.17 -11.13
CA ASP A 111 -2.98 -19.76 -12.27
C ASP A 111 -1.49 -20.14 -12.13
N TYR A 112 -1.07 -20.58 -10.93
CA TYR A 112 0.29 -21.06 -10.69
C TYR A 112 0.40 -22.54 -11.03
N ASN A 113 0.71 -22.84 -12.28
CA ASN A 113 0.95 -24.22 -12.78
C ASN A 113 2.34 -24.70 -12.36
N LEU A 114 2.57 -24.90 -11.06
CA LEU A 114 3.83 -25.39 -10.55
C LEU A 114 3.93 -26.91 -10.73
N MET A 115 5.13 -27.39 -11.02
CA MET A 115 5.45 -28.81 -11.05
C MET A 115 5.35 -29.39 -9.64
N ASN A 116 4.81 -30.59 -9.52
CA ASN A 116 4.95 -31.39 -8.29
C ASN A 116 6.40 -31.88 -8.15
N SER A 117 6.73 -32.48 -7.01
CA SER A 117 8.09 -32.91 -6.68
C SER A 117 8.67 -33.90 -7.69
N ARG A 118 7.87 -34.82 -8.20
CA ARG A 118 8.27 -35.81 -9.19
C ARG A 118 8.51 -35.21 -10.58
N GLU A 119 7.58 -34.35 -11.00
CA GLU A 119 7.72 -33.61 -12.26
C GLU A 119 8.93 -32.68 -12.24
N LYS A 120 9.18 -32.00 -11.13
CA LYS A 120 10.32 -31.11 -10.96
C LYS A 120 11.65 -31.88 -11.08
N LEU A 121 11.77 -33.00 -10.36
CA LEU A 121 12.98 -33.83 -10.43
C LEU A 121 13.18 -34.40 -11.84
N GLN A 122 12.13 -34.82 -12.53
CA GLN A 122 12.18 -35.29 -13.90
C GLN A 122 12.64 -34.18 -14.86
N PHE A 123 12.04 -32.99 -14.73
CA PHE A 123 12.42 -31.83 -15.54
C PHE A 123 13.91 -31.48 -15.36
N GLU A 124 14.40 -31.40 -14.14
CA GLU A 124 15.79 -31.11 -13.82
C GLU A 124 16.73 -32.19 -14.38
N THR A 125 16.32 -33.45 -14.32
CA THR A 125 17.11 -34.57 -14.93
C THR A 125 17.21 -34.44 -16.45
N LEU A 126 16.09 -34.12 -17.11
CA LEU A 126 16.05 -33.91 -18.56
C LEU A 126 16.82 -32.66 -18.99
N ALA A 127 16.79 -31.61 -18.18
CA ALA A 127 17.53 -30.37 -18.40
C ALA A 127 19.02 -30.49 -18.14
N GLY A 128 19.50 -31.66 -17.65
CA GLY A 128 20.93 -31.92 -17.42
C GLY A 128 21.46 -31.30 -16.12
N VAL A 129 20.61 -30.90 -15.16
CA VAL A 129 21.05 -30.35 -13.89
C VAL A 129 21.96 -31.30 -13.12
N TYR A 130 21.76 -32.61 -13.25
CA TYR A 130 22.54 -33.66 -12.59
C TYR A 130 23.60 -34.26 -13.50
N LYS A 131 24.05 -33.52 -14.51
CA LYS A 131 25.08 -33.98 -15.45
C LYS A 131 26.34 -33.12 -15.30
N ASP A 132 27.45 -33.78 -14.98
CA ASP A 132 28.73 -33.07 -14.97
C ASP A 132 29.16 -32.69 -16.38
N ASN A 133 29.61 -31.45 -16.53
CA ASN A 133 30.17 -30.91 -17.77
C ASN A 133 31.64 -30.52 -17.62
N THR A 134 32.26 -30.77 -16.45
CA THR A 134 33.66 -30.42 -16.15
C THR A 134 34.62 -31.53 -16.46
N GLY A 135 34.12 -32.78 -16.50
CA GLY A 135 34.93 -33.98 -16.68
C GLY A 135 35.57 -34.47 -15.38
N ASP A 136 35.18 -33.94 -14.23
CA ASP A 136 35.60 -34.44 -12.92
C ASP A 136 34.74 -35.68 -12.53
N PRO A 137 35.37 -36.87 -12.42
CA PRO A 137 34.64 -38.09 -12.06
C PRO A 137 33.91 -38.02 -10.71
N PHE A 138 34.41 -37.22 -9.77
CA PHE A 138 33.79 -37.03 -8.45
C PHE A 138 32.59 -36.08 -8.52
N ALA A 139 32.61 -35.13 -9.46
CA ALA A 139 31.48 -34.24 -9.66
C ALA A 139 30.22 -35.01 -10.09
N GLN A 140 30.33 -35.94 -11.01
CA GLN A 140 29.18 -36.76 -11.43
C GLN A 140 28.65 -37.61 -10.29
N ILE A 141 29.50 -38.20 -9.45
CA ILE A 141 29.08 -38.98 -8.27
C ILE A 141 28.30 -38.08 -7.28
N ARG A 142 28.76 -36.87 -7.02
CA ARG A 142 28.06 -35.90 -6.16
C ARG A 142 26.66 -35.53 -6.70
N LEU A 143 26.57 -35.25 -8.01
CA LEU A 143 25.29 -34.93 -8.67
C LEU A 143 24.33 -36.13 -8.67
N ASP A 144 24.80 -37.34 -8.86
CA ASP A 144 24.02 -38.57 -8.76
C ASP A 144 23.47 -38.77 -7.33
N ASN A 145 24.31 -38.55 -6.31
CA ASN A 145 23.90 -38.60 -4.91
C ASN A 145 22.83 -37.57 -4.64
N LEU A 146 23.02 -36.32 -5.03
CA LEU A 146 22.05 -35.22 -4.85
C LEU A 146 20.71 -35.58 -5.49
N ARG A 147 20.71 -36.08 -6.73
CA ARG A 147 19.49 -36.55 -7.40
C ARG A 147 18.81 -37.68 -6.61
N ASN A 148 19.58 -38.64 -6.13
CA ASN A 148 19.05 -39.78 -5.41
C ASN A 148 18.48 -39.38 -4.02
N GLU A 149 19.05 -38.38 -3.34
CA GLU A 149 18.51 -37.84 -2.12
C GLU A 149 17.18 -37.16 -2.36
N ARG A 150 17.06 -36.33 -3.40
CA ARG A 150 15.80 -35.73 -3.81
C ARG A 150 14.74 -36.80 -4.14
N LEU A 151 15.12 -37.83 -4.91
CA LEU A 151 14.25 -38.95 -5.23
C LEU A 151 13.79 -39.69 -3.95
N LYS A 152 14.69 -39.91 -3.00
CA LYS A 152 14.38 -40.56 -1.73
C LYS A 152 13.33 -39.78 -0.94
N GLU A 153 13.38 -38.45 -0.93
CA GLU A 153 12.39 -37.62 -0.25
C GLU A 153 11.03 -37.68 -0.99
N ILE A 154 11.03 -37.68 -2.33
CA ILE A 154 9.83 -37.87 -3.15
C ILE A 154 9.18 -39.24 -2.89
N GLU A 155 9.97 -40.32 -2.84
CA GLU A 155 9.46 -41.65 -2.54
C GLU A 155 8.93 -41.80 -1.09
N ARG A 156 9.33 -40.90 -0.18
CA ARG A 156 8.75 -40.75 1.15
C ARG A 156 7.48 -39.91 1.19
N GLY A 157 7.02 -39.42 0.04
CA GLY A 157 5.80 -38.64 -0.09
C GLY A 157 5.97 -37.13 0.12
N VAL A 158 7.22 -36.61 0.03
CA VAL A 158 7.43 -35.16 0.09
C VAL A 158 7.00 -34.53 -1.22
N ASP A 159 5.98 -33.70 -1.13
CA ASP A 159 5.47 -32.87 -2.22
C ASP A 159 4.88 -31.58 -1.61
N THR A 160 5.74 -30.60 -1.41
CA THR A 160 5.41 -29.38 -0.70
C THR A 160 4.90 -28.32 -1.64
N TYR A 161 3.64 -27.91 -1.48
CA TYR A 161 3.10 -26.75 -2.17
C TYR A 161 3.42 -25.46 -1.38
N TRP A 162 4.60 -24.91 -1.63
CA TRP A 162 5.16 -23.78 -0.87
C TRP A 162 4.31 -22.52 -0.92
N LEU A 163 3.57 -22.28 -2.01
CA LEU A 163 2.75 -21.08 -2.17
C LEU A 163 1.61 -20.99 -1.14
N SER A 164 1.20 -22.12 -0.55
CA SER A 164 0.16 -22.13 0.48
C SER A 164 0.66 -21.68 1.87
N GLU A 165 1.99 -21.69 2.08
CA GLU A 165 2.56 -21.44 3.41
C GLU A 165 2.41 -19.98 3.87
N PRO A 166 2.68 -18.97 3.04
CA PRO A 166 2.57 -17.57 3.47
C PRO A 166 1.15 -17.03 3.48
N ILE A 167 0.14 -17.80 3.01
CA ILE A 167 -1.21 -17.28 2.83
C ILE A 167 -2.17 -17.68 3.94
N ARG A 168 -3.19 -16.83 4.11
CA ARG A 168 -4.36 -17.02 4.97
C ARG A 168 -5.60 -16.38 4.31
N PRO A 169 -6.82 -16.72 4.72
CA PRO A 169 -7.98 -15.89 4.40
C PRO A 169 -7.80 -14.47 4.98
N GLY A 170 -7.89 -13.46 4.12
CA GLY A 170 -7.85 -12.06 4.53
C GLY A 170 -9.24 -11.59 4.96
N PHE A 171 -9.35 -10.97 6.12
CA PHE A 171 -10.61 -10.41 6.62
C PHE A 171 -10.51 -8.89 6.73
N THR A 172 -11.49 -8.21 6.15
CA THR A 172 -11.59 -6.74 6.19
C THR A 172 -12.86 -6.33 6.87
N HIS A 173 -12.78 -5.36 7.79
CA HIS A 173 -13.95 -4.67 8.29
C HIS A 173 -13.69 -3.16 8.40
N LYS A 174 -14.71 -2.36 8.04
CA LYS A 174 -14.67 -0.91 8.17
C LYS A 174 -15.97 -0.43 8.80
N HIS A 175 -15.86 0.49 9.74
CA HIS A 175 -16.97 1.07 10.48
C HIS A 175 -16.92 2.59 10.34
N ASN A 176 -18.00 3.19 9.88
CA ASN A 176 -18.12 4.62 9.69
C ASN A 176 -19.34 5.15 10.43
N ILE A 177 -19.14 6.11 11.30
CA ILE A 177 -20.20 6.86 11.98
C ILE A 177 -20.13 8.30 11.51
N TYR A 178 -21.26 8.87 11.13
CA TYR A 178 -21.32 10.26 10.72
C TYR A 178 -22.57 10.94 11.28
N ALA A 179 -22.36 12.06 11.93
CA ALA A 179 -23.39 12.91 12.50
C ALA A 179 -23.39 14.25 11.75
N GLU A 180 -24.52 14.67 11.22
CA GLU A 180 -24.64 15.94 10.51
C GLU A 180 -25.95 16.66 10.82
N GLY A 181 -25.95 17.97 10.65
CA GLY A 181 -27.15 18.79 10.88
C GLY A 181 -26.87 20.26 10.77
N GLY A 182 -27.88 21.05 11.21
CA GLY A 182 -27.79 22.50 11.28
C GLY A 182 -28.78 23.21 10.36
N GLU A 183 -28.73 24.53 10.43
CA GLU A 183 -29.62 25.45 9.71
C GLU A 183 -28.85 26.23 8.64
N ASP A 184 -29.53 27.22 8.03
CA ASP A 184 -28.94 28.06 7.00
C ASP A 184 -27.71 28.84 7.44
N LYS A 185 -27.66 29.24 8.72
CA LYS A 185 -26.55 30.01 9.29
C LYS A 185 -25.37 29.13 9.70
N ILE A 186 -25.63 27.93 10.23
CA ILE A 186 -24.60 27.02 10.69
C ILE A 186 -24.94 25.59 10.27
N ARG A 187 -24.02 24.90 9.65
CA ARG A 187 -24.08 23.47 9.35
C ARG A 187 -22.81 22.79 9.81
N TYR A 188 -22.96 21.61 10.35
CA TYR A 188 -21.85 20.82 10.87
C TYR A 188 -22.00 19.36 10.46
N GLY A 189 -20.85 18.72 10.31
CA GLY A 189 -20.70 17.30 10.12
C GLY A 189 -19.52 16.80 10.94
N ILE A 190 -19.69 15.67 11.62
CA ILE A 190 -18.64 15.02 12.41
C ILE A 190 -18.63 13.56 12.03
N GLY A 191 -17.47 13.06 11.60
CA GLY A 191 -17.26 11.68 11.19
C GLY A 191 -16.19 11.01 12.02
N LEU A 192 -16.37 9.71 12.23
CA LEU A 192 -15.38 8.81 12.77
C LEU A 192 -15.38 7.52 11.92
N SER A 193 -14.22 7.14 11.43
CA SER A 193 -14.04 5.93 10.64
C SER A 193 -12.95 5.07 11.25
N TYR A 194 -13.21 3.79 11.40
CA TYR A 194 -12.22 2.79 11.77
C TYR A 194 -12.20 1.69 10.71
N GLY A 195 -11.03 1.30 10.26
CA GLY A 195 -10.82 0.22 9.30
C GLY A 195 -9.73 -0.72 9.75
N ASN A 196 -9.96 -2.02 9.54
CA ASN A 196 -8.94 -3.05 9.65
C ASN A 196 -8.98 -3.89 8.39
N VAL A 197 -7.85 -4.02 7.72
CA VAL A 197 -7.69 -4.79 6.48
C VAL A 197 -6.62 -5.84 6.73
N GLY A 198 -7.02 -7.08 6.92
CA GLY A 198 -6.11 -8.23 6.94
C GLY A 198 -5.82 -8.71 5.52
N GLY A 199 -4.55 -8.71 5.13
CA GLY A 199 -4.13 -9.24 3.83
C GLY A 199 -4.22 -10.75 3.74
N VAL A 200 -4.24 -11.27 2.50
CA VAL A 200 -4.19 -12.71 2.25
C VAL A 200 -2.81 -13.31 2.52
N MET A 201 -1.78 -12.51 2.57
CA MET A 201 -0.47 -12.90 3.07
C MET A 201 -0.41 -12.74 4.59
N LYS A 202 0.18 -13.70 5.31
CA LYS A 202 0.42 -13.61 6.75
C LYS A 202 1.25 -12.37 7.06
N ASP A 203 1.03 -11.76 8.22
CA ASP A 203 1.73 -10.55 8.68
C ASP A 203 1.60 -9.35 7.72
N SER A 204 0.50 -9.30 6.96
CA SER A 204 0.15 -8.19 6.08
C SER A 204 -1.17 -7.59 6.55
N ASP A 205 -1.08 -6.56 7.38
CA ASP A 205 -2.24 -5.94 8.02
C ASP A 205 -2.17 -4.41 7.94
N ARG A 206 -3.33 -3.77 7.85
CA ARG A 206 -3.46 -2.30 7.84
C ARG A 206 -4.63 -1.88 8.72
N GLN A 207 -4.37 -1.02 9.69
CA GLN A 207 -5.39 -0.40 10.51
C GLN A 207 -5.42 1.11 10.25
N THR A 208 -6.63 1.66 10.19
CA THR A 208 -6.84 3.10 9.99
C THR A 208 -7.88 3.62 10.98
N LEU A 209 -7.60 4.77 11.56
CA LEU A 209 -8.57 5.55 12.34
C LEU A 209 -8.60 6.96 11.79
N GLU A 210 -9.78 7.45 11.42
CA GLU A 210 -9.95 8.78 10.85
C GLU A 210 -11.08 9.52 11.59
N GLY A 211 -10.81 10.75 11.97
CA GLY A 211 -11.80 11.68 12.49
C GLY A 211 -11.89 12.91 11.58
N ASN A 212 -13.10 13.35 11.24
CA ASN A 212 -13.29 14.55 10.45
C ASN A 212 -14.38 15.45 11.02
N VAL A 213 -14.19 16.76 10.88
CA VAL A 213 -15.16 17.79 11.25
C VAL A 213 -15.31 18.77 10.11
N ASP A 214 -16.53 18.92 9.64
CA ASP A 214 -16.94 19.90 8.64
C ASP A 214 -17.80 20.99 9.31
N LEU A 215 -17.45 22.24 9.15
CA LEU A 215 -18.22 23.38 9.66
C LEU A 215 -18.43 24.41 8.56
N ILE A 216 -19.68 24.84 8.38
CA ILE A 216 -20.03 25.94 7.49
C ILE A 216 -20.84 26.95 8.33
N TYR A 217 -20.34 28.19 8.40
CA TYR A 217 -21.01 29.29 9.08
C TYR A 217 -21.24 30.45 8.13
N ARG A 218 -22.47 30.96 8.09
CA ARG A 218 -22.89 32.08 7.24
C ARG A 218 -23.40 33.22 8.09
N THR A 219 -22.89 34.43 7.86
CA THR A 219 -23.35 35.64 8.51
C THR A 219 -23.27 36.82 7.55
N GLY A 220 -24.41 37.48 7.30
CA GLY A 220 -24.49 38.59 6.37
C GLY A 220 -24.02 38.21 4.97
N LYS A 221 -22.92 38.84 4.55
CA LYS A 221 -22.28 38.61 3.26
C LYS A 221 -21.09 37.65 3.32
N PHE A 222 -20.83 37.01 4.46
CA PHE A 222 -19.68 36.12 4.68
C PHE A 222 -20.12 34.68 4.85
N GLN A 223 -19.34 33.77 4.28
CA GLN A 223 -19.36 32.34 4.57
C GLN A 223 -17.98 31.88 4.99
N PHE A 224 -17.92 31.23 6.13
CA PHE A 224 -16.74 30.55 6.66
C PHE A 224 -16.96 29.06 6.52
N SER A 225 -15.99 28.37 5.95
CA SER A 225 -15.99 26.91 5.88
C SER A 225 -14.69 26.40 6.47
N ASN A 226 -14.77 25.42 7.36
CA ASN A 226 -13.62 24.75 7.91
C ASN A 226 -13.78 23.24 7.76
N LYS A 227 -12.73 22.58 7.33
CA LYS A 227 -12.64 21.12 7.26
C LYS A 227 -11.39 20.69 8.01
N LEU A 228 -11.60 19.94 9.07
CA LEU A 228 -10.56 19.32 9.88
C LEU A 228 -10.59 17.82 9.64
N SER A 229 -9.43 17.23 9.37
CA SER A 229 -9.23 15.78 9.32
C SER A 229 -8.03 15.39 10.18
N ILE A 230 -8.18 14.30 10.91
CA ILE A 230 -7.11 13.66 11.69
C ILE A 230 -7.14 12.19 11.30
N ASN A 231 -6.01 11.66 10.90
CA ASN A 231 -5.88 10.26 10.51
C ASN A 231 -4.73 9.58 11.25
N TRP A 232 -4.96 8.34 11.58
CA TRP A 232 -3.99 7.43 12.17
C TRP A 232 -3.88 6.18 11.32
N LEU A 233 -2.66 5.75 11.07
CA LEU A 233 -2.33 4.56 10.30
C LEU A 233 -1.41 3.68 11.11
N ASP A 234 -1.66 2.37 11.06
CA ASP A 234 -0.78 1.32 11.57
C ASP A 234 -0.70 0.21 10.53
N VAL A 235 0.52 -0.16 10.17
CA VAL A 235 0.84 -1.10 9.08
C VAL A 235 1.81 -2.14 9.57
N THR A 236 1.53 -3.40 9.25
CA THR A 236 2.49 -4.50 9.38
C THR A 236 2.71 -5.11 8.00
N ASN A 237 3.97 -5.33 7.64
CA ASN A 237 4.38 -5.98 6.40
C ASN A 237 5.07 -7.33 6.68
N PRO A 238 4.90 -8.32 5.80
CA PRO A 238 5.62 -9.56 5.89
C PRO A 238 7.12 -9.34 5.64
N THR A 239 7.96 -9.94 6.47
CA THR A 239 9.42 -9.86 6.35
C THR A 239 10.01 -10.91 5.41
N VAL A 240 9.20 -11.85 4.93
CA VAL A 240 9.54 -12.84 3.91
C VAL A 240 8.59 -12.69 2.74
N SER A 241 9.11 -12.47 1.56
CA SER A 241 8.31 -12.21 0.37
C SER A 241 7.61 -13.48 -0.15
N PHE A 242 6.49 -13.31 -0.85
CA PHE A 242 5.82 -14.43 -1.55
C PHE A 242 6.74 -15.11 -2.57
N ALA A 243 7.63 -14.35 -3.19
CA ALA A 243 8.61 -14.87 -4.15
C ALA A 243 9.58 -15.86 -3.52
N GLU A 244 10.01 -15.64 -2.28
CA GLU A 244 10.91 -16.57 -1.58
C GLU A 244 10.26 -17.95 -1.40
N TYR A 245 8.95 -18.00 -1.09
CA TYR A 245 8.22 -19.26 -1.06
C TYR A 245 8.06 -19.87 -2.46
N ALA A 246 7.84 -19.06 -3.48
CA ALA A 246 7.69 -19.55 -4.86
C ALA A 246 8.98 -20.14 -5.44
N HIS A 247 10.14 -19.74 -4.95
CA HIS A 247 11.44 -20.27 -5.36
C HIS A 247 11.79 -21.62 -4.70
N ALA A 248 11.11 -21.99 -3.61
CA ALA A 248 11.37 -23.25 -2.92
C ALA A 248 10.86 -24.45 -3.73
N ASN A 249 11.72 -25.43 -3.97
CA ASN A 249 11.36 -26.63 -4.75
C ASN A 249 10.45 -27.58 -3.96
N PRO A 250 9.48 -28.25 -4.62
CA PRO A 250 8.47 -29.05 -3.97
C PRO A 250 9.00 -30.33 -3.29
N TYR A 251 10.19 -30.78 -3.62
CA TYR A 251 10.83 -31.93 -2.98
C TYR A 251 11.54 -31.59 -1.66
N TYR A 252 11.52 -30.34 -1.22
CA TYR A 252 12.02 -29.94 0.09
C TYR A 252 10.94 -30.06 1.17
N ARG A 253 11.34 -30.51 2.36
CA ARG A 253 10.47 -30.63 3.53
C ARG A 253 10.31 -29.26 4.19
N LYS A 254 9.11 -28.99 4.69
CA LYS A 254 8.85 -27.82 5.56
C LYS A 254 9.51 -27.95 6.92
N TYR A 255 9.43 -29.15 7.48
CA TYR A 255 9.94 -29.51 8.80
C TYR A 255 10.91 -30.68 8.69
N ASN A 256 11.93 -30.68 9.53
CA ASN A 256 12.81 -31.81 9.67
C ASN A 256 12.09 -33.00 10.33
N ARG A 257 12.83 -34.13 10.54
CA ARG A 257 12.21 -35.34 11.08
C ARG A 257 11.76 -35.23 12.54
N ASP A 258 12.35 -34.30 13.28
CA ASP A 258 12.03 -34.03 14.67
C ASP A 258 10.93 -32.96 14.82
N GLY A 259 10.39 -32.46 13.70
CA GLY A 259 9.35 -31.44 13.66
C GLY A 259 9.88 -29.99 13.77
N GLY A 260 11.19 -29.80 13.78
CA GLY A 260 11.82 -28.49 13.78
C GLY A 260 11.87 -27.87 12.37
N ILE A 261 12.16 -26.57 12.32
CA ILE A 261 12.38 -25.81 11.07
C ILE A 261 13.89 -25.64 10.92
N ASP A 262 14.47 -26.24 9.87
CA ASP A 262 15.88 -26.05 9.54
C ASP A 262 16.07 -24.71 8.83
N LYS A 263 17.23 -24.09 9.04
CA LYS A 263 17.57 -22.81 8.41
C LYS A 263 17.65 -22.91 6.90
N TYR A 264 18.11 -24.05 6.39
CA TYR A 264 18.25 -24.33 4.98
C TYR A 264 17.41 -25.52 4.55
N LEU A 265 16.77 -25.39 3.39
CA LEU A 265 16.11 -26.51 2.69
C LEU A 265 17.14 -27.41 2.01
N TYR A 266 18.24 -26.83 1.60
CA TYR A 266 19.41 -27.50 1.02
C TYR A 266 20.66 -26.73 1.39
N TYR A 267 21.69 -27.44 1.79
CA TYR A 267 23.03 -26.92 2.02
C TYR A 267 24.03 -27.79 1.26
N PRO A 268 24.81 -27.21 0.31
CA PRO A 268 25.73 -27.98 -0.49
C PRO A 268 26.84 -28.63 0.36
N GLU A 269 27.26 -29.81 -0.02
CA GLU A 269 28.44 -30.45 0.56
C GLU A 269 29.72 -29.69 0.18
N GLU A 270 30.77 -29.80 0.99
CA GLU A 270 32.05 -29.17 0.70
C GLU A 270 32.60 -29.62 -0.66
N GLY A 271 32.98 -28.64 -1.50
CA GLY A 271 33.49 -28.89 -2.86
C GLY A 271 32.39 -29.04 -3.94
N VAL A 272 31.12 -28.79 -3.60
CA VAL A 272 30.04 -28.63 -4.58
C VAL A 272 29.90 -27.13 -4.89
N ASP A 273 30.02 -26.81 -6.20
CA ASP A 273 29.81 -25.46 -6.69
C ASP A 273 28.28 -25.19 -6.85
N ASP A 274 27.60 -25.06 -5.72
CA ASP A 274 26.16 -24.77 -5.65
C ASP A 274 25.91 -23.85 -4.46
N TYR A 275 24.72 -23.24 -4.39
CA TYR A 275 24.36 -22.28 -3.34
C TYR A 275 23.37 -22.91 -2.35
N PRO A 276 23.49 -22.56 -1.05
CA PRO A 276 22.49 -22.97 -0.07
C PRO A 276 21.12 -22.40 -0.39
N VAL A 277 20.08 -23.19 -0.23
CA VAL A 277 18.70 -22.78 -0.40
C VAL A 277 18.10 -22.49 0.97
N ALA A 278 17.89 -21.23 1.28
CA ALA A 278 17.31 -20.82 2.55
C ALA A 278 15.87 -21.33 2.72
N ASN A 279 15.49 -21.64 3.94
CA ASN A 279 14.13 -22.02 4.26
C ASN A 279 13.31 -20.74 4.58
N PRO A 280 12.31 -20.39 3.77
CA PRO A 280 11.50 -19.20 4.02
C PRO A 280 10.74 -19.29 5.36
N LEU A 281 10.37 -20.49 5.80
CA LEU A 281 9.74 -20.69 7.10
C LEU A 281 10.68 -20.38 8.27
N TRP A 282 11.99 -20.67 8.16
CA TRP A 282 12.96 -20.27 9.15
C TRP A 282 13.00 -18.74 9.30
N ASN A 283 13.17 -18.03 8.20
CA ASN A 283 13.21 -16.58 8.21
C ASN A 283 11.92 -15.96 8.73
N ALA A 284 10.75 -16.52 8.38
CA ALA A 284 9.44 -16.08 8.86
C ALA A 284 9.23 -16.37 10.38
N HIS A 285 9.91 -17.37 10.94
CA HIS A 285 9.76 -17.72 12.36
C HIS A 285 10.64 -16.89 13.28
N LEU A 286 11.61 -16.19 12.74
CA LEU A 286 12.48 -15.31 13.50
C LEU A 286 11.68 -14.08 14.02
N ASN A 287 12.21 -13.46 15.08
CA ASN A 287 11.67 -12.21 15.61
C ASN A 287 12.07 -11.04 14.69
N ASN A 288 11.53 -11.06 13.47
CA ASN A 288 11.64 -10.00 12.48
C ASN A 288 10.36 -9.16 12.51
N TRP A 289 10.46 -7.89 12.15
CA TRP A 289 9.29 -7.04 11.89
C TRP A 289 9.58 -5.99 10.84
N ASP A 290 8.54 -5.61 10.14
CA ASP A 290 8.47 -4.47 9.23
C ASP A 290 7.14 -3.78 9.51
N THR A 291 7.20 -2.60 10.12
CA THR A 291 6.03 -1.86 10.59
C THR A 291 6.13 -0.40 10.21
N ALA A 292 4.99 0.21 9.92
CA ALA A 292 4.89 1.64 9.73
C ALA A 292 3.71 2.22 10.50
N THR A 293 3.90 3.36 11.13
CA THR A 293 2.83 4.14 11.74
C THR A 293 2.80 5.54 11.15
N GLY A 294 1.60 6.06 10.93
CA GLY A 294 1.39 7.40 10.39
C GLY A 294 0.40 8.20 11.22
N PHE A 295 0.68 9.49 11.39
CA PHE A 295 -0.24 10.45 11.95
C PHE A 295 -0.37 11.65 11.03
N GLY A 296 -1.60 11.93 10.57
CA GLY A 296 -1.92 13.07 9.73
C GLY A 296 -2.91 14.03 10.39
N PHE A 297 -2.67 15.31 10.24
CA PHE A 297 -3.56 16.39 10.62
C PHE A 297 -3.70 17.36 9.46
N THR A 298 -4.93 17.59 9.00
CA THR A 298 -5.19 18.57 7.95
C THR A 298 -6.31 19.51 8.39
N ASN A 299 -6.08 20.82 8.29
CA ASN A 299 -7.10 21.83 8.54
C ASN A 299 -7.19 22.81 7.36
N ASN A 300 -8.33 22.81 6.69
CA ASN A 300 -8.61 23.62 5.51
C ASN A 300 -9.68 24.65 5.85
N PHE A 301 -9.34 25.92 5.71
CA PHE A 301 -10.20 27.05 5.97
C PHE A 301 -10.49 27.83 4.68
N ILE A 302 -11.76 28.16 4.45
CA ILE A 302 -12.21 28.96 3.30
C ILE A 302 -13.10 30.08 3.81
N LEU A 303 -12.75 31.30 3.43
CA LEU A 303 -13.56 32.50 3.64
C LEU A 303 -14.10 32.97 2.28
N GLU A 304 -15.41 33.12 2.19
CA GLU A 304 -16.07 33.74 1.02
C GLU A 304 -16.77 35.02 1.46
N TRP A 305 -16.51 36.11 0.73
CA TRP A 305 -17.18 37.40 0.92
C TRP A 305 -17.97 37.74 -0.35
N PHE A 306 -19.29 37.72 -0.23
CA PHE A 306 -20.24 38.12 -1.27
C PHE A 306 -20.41 39.63 -1.23
N VAL A 307 -19.45 40.38 -1.81
CA VAL A 307 -19.41 41.85 -1.79
C VAL A 307 -20.70 42.42 -2.40
N THR A 308 -21.03 41.92 -3.62
CA THR A 308 -22.28 42.15 -4.31
C THR A 308 -22.81 40.82 -4.87
N LYS A 309 -23.99 40.82 -5.52
CA LYS A 309 -24.51 39.64 -6.22
C LYS A 309 -23.62 39.19 -7.42
N ASP A 310 -22.81 40.13 -7.96
CA ASP A 310 -21.97 39.93 -9.13
C ASP A 310 -20.47 39.80 -8.77
N LEU A 311 -20.06 40.13 -7.52
CA LEU A 311 -18.68 40.14 -7.07
C LEU A 311 -18.51 39.29 -5.80
N ARG A 312 -17.63 38.30 -5.88
CA ARG A 312 -17.25 37.42 -4.78
C ARG A 312 -15.73 37.41 -4.62
N LEU A 313 -15.28 37.55 -3.40
CA LEU A 313 -13.91 37.32 -2.96
C LEU A 313 -13.85 35.99 -2.20
N ARG A 314 -12.83 35.21 -2.45
CA ARG A 314 -12.56 33.92 -1.76
C ARG A 314 -11.11 33.88 -1.31
N ALA A 315 -10.90 33.57 -0.05
CA ALA A 315 -9.57 33.28 0.49
C ALA A 315 -9.54 31.86 1.03
N LYS A 316 -8.48 31.12 0.75
CA LYS A 316 -8.23 29.77 1.27
C LYS A 316 -6.94 29.74 2.07
N PHE A 317 -6.94 28.94 3.14
CA PHE A 317 -5.74 28.60 3.88
C PHE A 317 -5.84 27.14 4.33
N GLY A 318 -4.82 26.37 3.99
CA GLY A 318 -4.65 24.96 4.36
C GLY A 318 -3.39 24.78 5.19
N LEU A 319 -3.48 23.91 6.19
CA LEU A 319 -2.36 23.42 6.98
C LEU A 319 -2.44 21.90 7.02
N THR A 320 -1.39 21.24 6.55
CA THR A 320 -1.24 19.78 6.63
C THR A 320 0.04 19.45 7.38
N LYS A 321 -0.08 18.60 8.38
CA LYS A 321 1.04 17.99 9.10
C LYS A 321 0.94 16.48 8.94
N GLN A 322 2.06 15.86 8.55
CA GLN A 322 2.21 14.41 8.44
C GLN A 322 3.45 13.99 9.23
N ASP A 323 3.31 13.00 10.08
CA ASP A 323 4.39 12.37 10.83
C ASP A 323 4.32 10.86 10.54
N ASP A 324 5.32 10.30 9.85
CA ASP A 324 5.42 8.88 9.52
C ASP A 324 6.66 8.28 10.19
N ASP A 325 6.51 7.09 10.75
CA ASP A 325 7.55 6.33 11.43
C ASP A 325 7.57 4.91 10.88
N GLU A 326 8.66 4.53 10.22
CA GLU A 326 8.85 3.21 9.62
C GLU A 326 10.00 2.50 10.31
N GLN A 327 9.79 1.27 10.70
CA GLN A 327 10.77 0.44 11.38
C GLN A 327 10.85 -0.94 10.77
N MET A 328 12.05 -1.35 10.40
CA MET A 328 12.35 -2.69 9.92
C MET A 328 13.46 -3.31 10.77
N ARG A 329 13.25 -4.54 11.21
CA ARG A 329 14.28 -5.33 11.88
C ARG A 329 14.35 -6.72 11.28
N LEU A 330 15.58 -7.14 10.95
CA LEU A 330 15.92 -8.52 10.65
C LEU A 330 16.90 -9.06 11.70
N SER A 331 16.59 -10.24 12.21
CA SER A 331 17.42 -10.95 13.17
C SER A 331 18.81 -11.26 12.59
N PRO A 332 19.87 -11.22 13.40
CA PRO A 332 21.20 -11.73 12.99
C PRO A 332 21.20 -13.20 12.53
N LEU A 333 20.17 -13.96 12.90
CA LEU A 333 20.01 -15.37 12.48
C LEU A 333 19.35 -15.51 11.10
N HIS A 334 18.91 -14.41 10.49
CA HIS A 334 18.33 -14.43 9.15
C HIS A 334 19.35 -14.95 8.12
N SER A 335 18.90 -15.80 7.21
CA SER A 335 19.80 -16.52 6.27
C SER A 335 20.63 -15.58 5.38
N GLN A 336 20.15 -14.37 5.10
CA GLN A 336 20.89 -13.38 4.30
C GLN A 336 22.19 -12.89 4.93
N PHE A 337 22.42 -13.12 6.24
CA PHE A 337 23.60 -12.66 6.95
C PHE A 337 24.67 -13.75 7.16
N ASP A 338 24.51 -14.91 6.55
CA ASP A 338 25.43 -16.01 6.83
C ASP A 338 26.86 -15.78 6.34
N ASP A 339 26.97 -15.09 5.22
CA ASP A 339 28.27 -14.70 4.64
C ASP A 339 28.79 -13.37 5.21
N ALA A 340 28.01 -12.71 6.06
CA ALA A 340 28.41 -11.46 6.70
C ALA A 340 29.34 -11.69 7.91
N GLY A 341 30.23 -10.73 8.15
CA GLY A 341 31.06 -10.72 9.36
C GLY A 341 30.20 -10.65 10.64
N GLU A 342 30.72 -11.17 11.76
CA GLU A 342 29.96 -11.22 13.03
C GLU A 342 29.40 -9.87 13.48
N THR A 343 30.05 -8.76 13.13
CA THR A 343 29.62 -7.39 13.44
C THR A 343 28.64 -6.79 12.43
N GLU A 344 28.38 -7.48 11.31
CA GLU A 344 27.53 -7.04 10.20
C GLU A 344 26.23 -7.84 10.13
N LYS A 345 26.02 -8.79 11.04
CA LYS A 345 24.81 -9.59 11.10
C LYS A 345 23.66 -8.83 11.72
N GLY A 346 22.49 -8.94 11.09
CA GLY A 346 21.26 -8.26 11.50
C GLY A 346 21.07 -6.91 10.82
N LEU A 347 19.84 -6.46 10.79
CA LEU A 347 19.43 -5.16 10.25
C LEU A 347 18.45 -4.51 11.22
N TYR A 348 18.66 -3.23 11.49
CA TYR A 348 17.65 -2.36 12.05
C TYR A 348 17.66 -1.05 11.26
N ALA A 349 16.55 -0.77 10.61
CA ALA A 349 16.31 0.47 9.89
C ALA A 349 15.15 1.21 10.56
N HIS A 350 15.34 2.52 10.79
CA HIS A 350 14.31 3.38 11.34
C HIS A 350 14.27 4.68 10.53
N THR A 351 13.15 4.94 9.91
CA THR A 351 12.91 6.13 9.09
C THR A 351 11.80 6.96 9.71
N GLN A 352 12.05 8.23 9.95
CA GLN A 352 11.05 9.19 10.38
C GLN A 352 10.91 10.28 9.34
N ILE A 353 9.69 10.48 8.85
CA ILE A 353 9.35 11.54 7.90
C ILE A 353 8.39 12.47 8.60
N LYS A 354 8.75 13.77 8.65
CA LYS A 354 7.90 14.82 9.21
C LYS A 354 7.70 15.90 8.17
N GLU A 355 6.45 16.09 7.79
CA GLU A 355 6.08 17.07 6.79
C GLU A 355 5.12 18.10 7.38
N LEU A 356 5.32 19.36 7.02
CA LEU A 356 4.45 20.46 7.37
C LEU A 356 4.25 21.34 6.14
N VAL A 357 3.02 21.36 5.63
CA VAL A 357 2.66 22.09 4.40
C VAL A 357 1.67 23.18 4.72
N TYR A 358 1.93 24.36 4.18
CA TYR A 358 1.00 25.50 4.17
C TYR A 358 0.59 25.79 2.74
N GLU A 359 -0.71 25.98 2.52
CA GLU A 359 -1.25 26.35 1.23
C GLU A 359 -2.20 27.54 1.40
N GLY A 360 -2.15 28.50 0.48
CA GLY A 360 -3.09 29.61 0.52
C GLY A 360 -3.24 30.28 -0.83
N ASP A 361 -4.47 30.72 -1.12
CA ASP A 361 -4.77 31.54 -2.28
C ASP A 361 -5.88 32.55 -2.00
N VAL A 362 -5.95 33.58 -2.83
CA VAL A 362 -7.05 34.55 -2.88
C VAL A 362 -7.53 34.67 -4.30
N ALA A 363 -8.83 34.48 -4.51
CA ALA A 363 -9.49 34.58 -5.79
C ALA A 363 -10.60 35.64 -5.80
N VAL A 364 -10.69 36.37 -6.91
CA VAL A 364 -11.76 37.34 -7.18
C VAL A 364 -12.61 36.79 -8.34
N THR A 365 -13.90 36.67 -8.12
CA THR A 365 -14.85 36.27 -9.16
C THR A 365 -15.83 37.39 -9.43
N PHE A 366 -15.87 37.86 -10.67
CA PHE A 366 -16.86 38.81 -11.14
C PHE A 366 -17.67 38.20 -12.29
N GLY A 367 -18.98 38.20 -12.17
CA GLY A 367 -19.89 37.70 -13.20
C GLY A 367 -21.13 38.55 -13.30
N LYS A 368 -21.33 39.25 -14.42
CA LYS A 368 -22.51 40.08 -14.67
C LYS A 368 -23.26 39.63 -15.90
N LEU A 369 -24.55 39.44 -15.77
CA LEU A 369 -25.42 39.19 -16.93
C LEU A 369 -25.66 40.51 -17.67
N ILE A 370 -25.04 40.70 -18.86
CA ILE A 370 -25.04 41.99 -19.63
C ILE A 370 -26.16 42.05 -20.67
N ALA A 371 -27.17 41.48 -20.63
CA ALA A 371 -28.44 41.57 -21.32
C ALA A 371 -29.10 40.22 -21.55
N LYS A 372 -30.36 40.11 -21.21
CA LYS A 372 -31.26 39.13 -21.83
C LYS A 372 -31.68 39.72 -23.19
N LYS A 373 -30.97 39.39 -24.26
CA LYS A 373 -31.58 39.43 -25.60
C LYS A 373 -31.79 38.01 -26.08
N HIS A 374 -33.02 37.72 -26.44
CA HIS A 374 -33.53 36.50 -27.06
C HIS A 374 -32.71 36.04 -28.23
#